data_e4579d1cd02f8216137e3c8aa8a1d4cb
#
_entry.id   e4579d1cd02f8216137e3c8aa8a1d4cb
#
_cell.length_a   1.000
_cell.length_b   1.000
_cell.length_c   1.000
_cell.angle_alpha   90.00
_cell.angle_beta   90.00
_cell.angle_gamma   90.00
#
_symmetry.space_group_name_H-M   'P 1'
#
loop_
_entity.id
_entity.type
_entity.pdbx_description
1 polymer ?
#
loop_
_entity_poly.entity_id
_entity_poly.type
_entity_poly.pdbx_seq_one_letter_code
_entity_poly.pdbx_strand_id
1 'polypeptide(L)' 'MKVGELIRLLEDDGWTLVRTRGSHRQFKNPGKPGTVTVAGKPSLDVPPGTLSSILKQAGLKKREAGE' A
#
# COMPACT_ATOMS: atom_id res chain seq x y z
N MET A 1 2.89 -3.37 10.72
CA MET A 1 3.53 -2.54 9.68
C MET A 1 3.01 -1.12 9.72
N LYS A 2 3.89 -0.15 9.68
CA LYS A 2 3.48 1.24 9.67
C LYS A 2 3.04 1.66 8.28
N VAL A 3 2.16 2.65 8.22
CA VAL A 3 1.70 3.18 6.92
C VAL A 3 2.87 3.59 6.04
N GLY A 4 3.87 4.25 6.63
CA GLY A 4 5.05 4.66 5.88
C GLY A 4 5.83 3.50 5.29
N GLU A 5 5.89 2.39 6.01
CA GLU A 5 6.56 1.19 5.53
C GLU A 5 5.79 0.57 4.38
N LEU A 6 4.47 0.57 4.48
CA LEU A 6 3.63 0.04 3.42
C LEU A 6 3.77 0.87 2.14
N ILE A 7 3.81 2.20 2.29
CA ILE A 7 3.98 3.08 1.15
C ILE A 7 5.31 2.79 0.46
N ARG A 8 6.36 2.59 1.24
CA ARG A 8 7.67 2.29 0.69
C ARG A 8 7.65 0.96 -0.05
N LEU A 9 6.97 -0.02 0.50
CA LEU A 9 6.84 -1.32 -0.15
C LEU A 9 6.14 -1.18 -1.50
N LEU A 10 5.08 -0.37 -1.55
CA LEU A 10 4.37 -0.10 -2.80
C LEU A 10 5.27 0.61 -3.80
N GLU A 11 5.99 1.63 -3.35
CA GLU A 11 6.89 2.36 -4.23
C GLU A 11 7.97 1.46 -4.82
N ASP A 12 8.50 0.56 -4.01
CA ASP A 12 9.52 -0.38 -4.47
C ASP A 12 8.97 -1.32 -5.55
N ASP A 13 7.67 -1.55 -5.55
CA ASP A 13 7.03 -2.40 -6.54
C ASP A 13 6.57 -1.61 -7.77
N GLY A 14 6.83 -0.32 -7.82
CA GLY A 14 6.49 0.49 -8.98
C GLY A 14 5.22 1.32 -8.84
N TRP A 15 4.60 1.33 -7.66
CA TRP A 15 3.43 2.15 -7.43
C TRP A 15 3.84 3.58 -7.17
N THR A 16 3.14 4.53 -7.78
CA THR A 16 3.46 5.94 -7.68
C THR A 16 2.27 6.70 -7.16
N LEU A 17 2.53 7.65 -6.29
CA LEU A 17 1.47 8.50 -5.74
C LEU A 17 0.94 9.39 -6.86
N VAL A 18 -0.36 9.30 -7.12
CA VAL A 18 -1.00 10.10 -8.17
C VAL A 18 -1.97 11.13 -7.61
N ARG A 19 -2.40 10.94 -6.37
CA ARG A 19 -3.35 11.87 -5.78
C ARG A 19 -3.38 11.73 -4.26
N THR A 20 -3.53 12.85 -3.57
CA THR A 20 -3.72 12.85 -2.13
C THR A 20 -4.97 13.63 -1.80
N ARG A 21 -5.80 13.07 -0.93
CA ARG A 21 -6.97 13.73 -0.45
C ARG A 21 -7.01 13.55 1.03
N GLY A 22 -6.72 14.59 1.78
CA GLY A 22 -6.60 14.49 3.23
C GLY A 22 -5.53 13.49 3.58
N SER A 23 -5.90 12.44 4.30
CA SER A 23 -4.95 11.38 4.66
C SER A 23 -5.01 10.19 3.70
N HIS A 24 -5.81 10.29 2.63
CA HIS A 24 -5.90 9.22 1.66
C HIS A 24 -4.94 9.45 0.51
N ARG A 25 -4.05 8.53 0.29
CA ARG A 25 -3.08 8.60 -0.80
C ARG A 25 -3.40 7.53 -1.82
N GLN A 26 -3.52 7.91 -3.06
CA GLN A 26 -3.84 6.98 -4.14
C GLN A 26 -2.62 6.73 -5.00
N PHE A 27 -2.37 5.47 -5.28
CA PHE A 27 -1.21 5.03 -6.04
C PHE A 27 -1.63 4.26 -7.28
N LYS A 28 -0.86 4.41 -8.35
CA LYS A 28 -1.04 3.63 -9.56
C LYS A 28 0.29 3.05 -10.01
N ASN A 29 0.21 1.95 -10.74
CA ASN A 29 1.40 1.26 -11.23
C ASN A 29 1.19 0.97 -12.71
N PRO A 30 2.10 1.45 -13.58
CA PRO A 30 1.95 1.24 -15.04
C PRO A 30 1.89 -0.23 -15.42
N GLY A 31 2.52 -1.09 -14.62
CA GLY A 31 2.52 -2.52 -14.92
C GLY A 31 1.39 -3.31 -14.29
N LYS A 32 0.51 -2.66 -13.56
CA LYS A 32 -0.57 -3.35 -12.87
C LYS A 32 -1.86 -2.54 -12.93
N PRO A 33 -3.01 -3.21 -12.99
CA PRO A 33 -4.28 -2.49 -13.06
C PRO A 33 -4.74 -1.98 -11.71
N GLY A 34 -5.66 -1.04 -11.75
CA GLY A 34 -6.31 -0.55 -10.55
C GLY A 34 -5.57 0.54 -9.81
N THR A 35 -6.19 0.98 -8.74
CA THR A 35 -5.65 2.02 -7.88
C THR A 35 -5.60 1.49 -6.46
N VAL A 36 -4.50 1.72 -5.79
CA VAL A 36 -4.35 1.33 -4.40
C VAL A 36 -4.46 2.59 -3.54
N THR A 37 -5.31 2.54 -2.54
CA THR A 37 -5.50 3.68 -1.62
C THR A 37 -4.98 3.32 -0.24
N VAL A 38 -4.11 4.17 0.29
CA VAL A 38 -3.57 4.00 1.63
C VAL A 38 -3.99 5.20 2.46
N ALA A 39 -4.63 4.93 3.58
CA ALA A 39 -5.10 5.99 4.48
C ALA A 39 -4.27 6.01 5.75
N GLY A 40 -4.21 7.17 6.37
CA GLY A 40 -3.58 7.33 7.67
C GLY A 40 -2.23 7.99 7.62
N LYS A 41 -1.77 8.44 8.78
CA LYS A 41 -0.46 9.06 8.89
C LYS A 41 0.64 8.02 8.81
N PRO A 42 1.81 8.39 8.30
CA PRO A 42 2.92 7.44 8.16
C PRO A 42 3.31 6.70 9.44
N SER A 43 3.11 7.34 10.59
CA SER A 43 3.49 6.73 11.87
C SER A 43 2.46 5.74 12.42
N LEU A 44 1.29 5.67 11.81
CA LEU A 44 0.25 4.77 12.30
C LEU A 44 0.46 3.35 11.79
N ASP A 45 0.00 2.39 12.60
CA ASP A 45 0.05 1.01 12.17
C ASP A 45 -1.09 0.71 11.22
N VAL A 46 -0.85 -0.12 10.24
CA VAL A 46 -1.88 -0.58 9.33
C VAL A 46 -2.56 -1.79 9.94
N PRO A 47 -3.88 -1.77 10.14
CA PRO A 47 -4.58 -2.94 10.68
C PRO A 47 -4.34 -4.15 9.78
N PRO A 48 -4.23 -5.35 10.35
CA PRO A 48 -3.93 -6.56 9.58
C PRO A 48 -4.88 -6.81 8.41
N GLY A 49 -6.17 -6.61 8.60
CA GLY A 49 -7.13 -6.81 7.54
C GLY A 49 -6.95 -5.83 6.39
N THR A 50 -6.69 -4.58 6.73
CA THR A 50 -6.45 -3.53 5.74
C THR A 50 -5.15 -3.81 5.00
N LEU A 51 -4.11 -4.22 5.71
CA LEU A 51 -2.82 -4.54 5.10
C LEU A 51 -2.99 -5.67 4.10
N SER A 52 -3.69 -6.71 4.49
CA SER A 52 -3.91 -7.86 3.64
C SER A 52 -4.65 -7.47 2.36
N SER A 53 -5.68 -6.64 2.49
CA SER A 53 -6.45 -6.15 1.35
C SER A 53 -5.58 -5.33 0.40
N ILE A 54 -4.76 -4.46 0.95
CA ILE A 54 -3.90 -3.61 0.13
C ILE A 54 -2.86 -4.44 -0.62
N LEU A 55 -2.23 -5.38 0.06
CA LEU A 55 -1.23 -6.23 -0.58
C LEU A 55 -1.85 -7.06 -1.69
N LYS A 56 -3.06 -7.57 -1.46
CA LYS A 56 -3.75 -8.34 -2.45
C LYS A 56 -4.10 -7.48 -3.65
N GLN A 57 -4.61 -6.27 -3.40
CA GLN A 57 -4.98 -5.34 -4.45
C GLN A 57 -3.75 -4.93 -5.26
N ALA A 58 -2.61 -4.78 -4.61
CA ALA A 58 -1.37 -4.39 -5.27
C ALA A 58 -0.67 -5.56 -5.96
N GLY A 59 -1.21 -6.76 -5.82
CA GLY A 59 -0.59 -7.94 -6.41
C GLY A 59 0.66 -8.39 -5.69
N LEU A 60 0.83 -7.97 -4.43
CA LEU A 60 1.97 -8.35 -3.63
C LEU A 60 1.58 -9.47 -2.68
N LYS A 61 2.40 -10.51 -2.59
CA LYS A 61 2.08 -11.58 -1.70
C LYS A 61 2.51 -11.20 -0.33
N LYS A 62 1.70 -11.60 0.64
CA LYS A 62 2.03 -11.38 1.98
C LYS A 62 3.25 -12.15 2.29
N ARG A 63 4.30 -11.48 2.74
CA ARG A 63 5.45 -12.19 3.06
C ARG A 63 5.33 -12.68 4.36
N GLU A 64 4.95 -13.70 4.66
CA GLU A 64 4.90 -14.18 5.86
C GLU A 64 5.86 -14.93 6.09
N ALA A 65 6.10 -14.69 6.94
CA ALA A 65 6.97 -15.34 7.14
C ALA A 65 6.78 -16.60 6.82
N GLY A 66 6.93 -16.80 6.41
CA GLY A 66 6.62 -17.70 6.03
C GLY A 66 6.51 -17.98 5.14
N GLU A 67 6.45 -17.59 4.97
CA GLU A 67 6.30 -17.68 4.32
C GLU A 67 6.60 -17.64 4.16
#